data_f1a1b381776351e747fa07a01021ceda
#
_entry.id   f1a1b381776351e747fa07a01021ceda
#
_cell.length_a   1.000
_cell.length_b   1.000
_cell.length_c   1.000
_cell.angle_alpha   90.00
_cell.angle_beta   90.00
_cell.angle_gamma   90.00
#
_symmetry.space_group_name_H-M   'P 1'
#
loop_
_entity.id
_entity.type
_entity.pdbx_description
1 polymer ?
#
loop_
_entity_poly.entity_id
_entity_poly.type
_entity_poly.pdbx_seq_one_letter_code
_entity_poly.pdbx_strand_id
1 'polypeptide(L)'
;NILEREFVACFKKEFLQTVFPKKADEHIQTLAEEKARNTIANGQSILSLAEEVAIQQDKFTKQFERLGELAFSFDSGTAPAVKQMREKLLLASAGSMNFEIDEIGSNMGGNVEVLNTFLELYDIGNIKQKLIKNTTDNIRSEELPGSTPTNLMMFGTPTKLLDGDKVEEEFKLFLET
;
A
#
# COMPACT_ATOMS: atom_id res chain seq x y z
N ASN A 1 -22.05 17.47 6.61
CA ASN A 1 -23.11 17.05 7.50
C ASN A 1 -22.54 16.12 8.57
N ILE A 2 -22.85 16.39 9.89
CA ILE A 2 -22.28 15.62 11.02
C ILE A 2 -22.68 14.13 10.92
N LEU A 3 -23.94 13.85 10.60
CA LEU A 3 -24.45 12.48 10.44
C LEU A 3 -23.73 11.70 9.34
N GLU A 4 -23.41 12.36 8.25
CA GLU A 4 -22.66 11.74 7.14
C GLU A 4 -21.22 11.38 7.55
N ARG A 5 -20.54 12.28 8.27
CA ARG A 5 -19.20 12.02 8.81
C ARG A 5 -19.20 10.87 9.81
N GLU A 6 -20.17 10.83 10.73
CA GLU A 6 -20.30 9.74 11.70
C GLU A 6 -20.61 8.40 11.03
N PHE A 7 -21.49 8.40 10.02
CA PHE A 7 -21.81 7.20 9.26
C PHE A 7 -20.58 6.66 8.52
N VAL A 8 -19.85 7.53 7.81
CA VAL A 8 -18.62 7.14 7.10
C VAL A 8 -17.55 6.63 8.07
N ALA A 9 -17.40 7.28 9.23
CA ALA A 9 -16.44 6.85 10.24
C ALA A 9 -16.80 5.47 10.82
N CYS A 10 -18.08 5.23 11.07
CA CYS A 10 -18.58 3.94 11.54
C CYS A 10 -18.34 2.83 10.51
N PHE A 11 -18.62 3.12 9.23
CA PHE A 11 -18.40 2.18 8.13
C PHE A 11 -16.90 1.87 7.92
N LYS A 12 -16.03 2.89 7.96
CA LYS A 12 -14.57 2.71 7.89
C LYS A 12 -14.07 1.83 9.04
N LYS A 13 -14.57 2.04 10.25
CA LYS A 13 -14.22 1.25 11.42
C LYS A 13 -14.63 -0.22 11.28
N GLU A 14 -15.87 -0.47 10.88
CA GLU A 14 -16.38 -1.83 10.64
C GLU A 14 -15.57 -2.56 9.56
N PHE A 15 -15.28 -1.86 8.46
CA PHE A 15 -14.45 -2.41 7.39
C PHE A 15 -13.08 -2.82 7.90
N LEU A 16 -12.38 -1.95 8.63
CA LEU A 16 -11.03 -2.20 9.13
C LEU A 16 -10.97 -3.32 10.18
N GLN A 17 -11.98 -3.41 11.03
CA GLN A 17 -11.97 -4.35 12.16
C GLN A 17 -12.54 -5.73 11.81
N THR A 18 -13.40 -5.82 10.82
CA THR A 18 -14.15 -7.05 10.54
C THR A 18 -13.93 -7.54 9.10
N VAL A 19 -14.21 -6.70 8.13
CA VAL A 19 -14.23 -7.12 6.70
C VAL A 19 -12.82 -7.32 6.17
N PHE A 20 -11.94 -6.36 6.43
CA PHE A 20 -10.58 -6.36 5.89
C PHE A 20 -9.71 -7.49 6.43
N PRO A 21 -9.66 -7.77 7.74
CA PRO A 21 -8.93 -8.92 8.27
C PRO A 21 -9.44 -10.25 7.72
N LYS A 22 -10.75 -10.43 7.64
CA LYS A 22 -11.34 -11.65 7.09
C LYS A 22 -10.96 -11.87 5.62
N LYS A 23 -11.01 -10.82 4.80
CA LYS A 23 -10.54 -10.89 3.41
C LYS A 23 -9.05 -11.23 3.31
N ALA A 24 -8.24 -10.68 4.22
CA ALA A 24 -6.82 -10.97 4.27
C ALA A 24 -6.58 -12.46 4.59
N ASP A 25 -7.25 -13.01 5.59
CA ASP A 25 -7.10 -14.43 5.97
C ASP A 25 -7.47 -15.36 4.81
N GLU A 26 -8.61 -15.11 4.14
CA GLU A 26 -9.07 -15.89 3.00
C GLU A 26 -8.09 -15.83 1.82
N HIS A 27 -7.56 -14.66 1.52
CA HIS A 27 -6.64 -14.49 0.39
C HIS A 27 -5.23 -14.99 0.69
N ILE A 28 -4.74 -14.80 1.92
CA ILE A 28 -3.46 -15.35 2.39
C ILE A 28 -3.45 -16.88 2.25
N GLN A 29 -4.54 -17.54 2.57
CA GLN A 29 -4.66 -18.98 2.35
C GLN A 29 -4.50 -19.34 0.87
N THR A 30 -5.18 -18.63 -0.02
CA THR A 30 -5.09 -18.85 -1.46
C THR A 30 -3.66 -18.63 -1.98
N LEU A 31 -3.02 -17.55 -1.58
CA LEU A 31 -1.62 -17.24 -1.94
C LEU A 31 -0.65 -18.31 -1.42
N ALA A 32 -0.87 -18.80 -0.19
CA ALA A 32 -0.05 -19.83 0.40
C ALA A 32 -0.16 -21.15 -0.36
N GLU A 33 -1.35 -21.56 -0.77
CA GLU A 33 -1.55 -22.76 -1.59
C GLU A 33 -0.87 -22.65 -2.96
N GLU A 34 -1.03 -21.50 -3.64
CA GLU A 34 -0.38 -21.27 -4.93
C GLU A 34 1.14 -21.30 -4.82
N LYS A 35 1.67 -20.60 -3.81
CA LYS A 35 3.13 -20.56 -3.57
C LYS A 35 3.69 -21.92 -3.21
N ALA A 36 3.00 -22.69 -2.35
CA ALA A 36 3.41 -24.03 -1.97
C ALA A 36 3.49 -24.97 -3.18
N ARG A 37 2.48 -24.95 -4.04
CA ARG A 37 2.48 -25.73 -5.29
C ARG A 37 3.65 -25.36 -6.18
N ASN A 38 3.92 -24.08 -6.36
CA ASN A 38 5.04 -23.59 -7.18
C ASN A 38 6.39 -23.98 -6.57
N THR A 39 6.54 -23.89 -5.25
CA THR A 39 7.78 -24.25 -4.54
C THR A 39 8.10 -25.75 -4.70
N ILE A 40 7.09 -26.61 -4.56
CA ILE A 40 7.25 -28.07 -4.75
C ILE A 40 7.52 -28.41 -6.22
N ALA A 41 6.75 -27.81 -7.15
CA ALA A 41 6.91 -28.06 -8.58
C ALA A 41 8.30 -27.66 -9.09
N ASN A 42 8.91 -26.64 -8.52
CA ASN A 42 10.27 -26.18 -8.84
C ASN A 42 11.38 -26.98 -8.11
N GLY A 43 11.02 -27.99 -7.32
CA GLY A 43 11.98 -28.78 -6.56
C GLY A 43 12.66 -28.05 -5.41
N GLN A 44 12.09 -26.94 -4.95
CA GLN A 44 12.63 -26.11 -3.87
C GLN A 44 12.20 -26.60 -2.47
N SER A 45 11.27 -27.54 -2.40
CA SER A 45 10.82 -28.18 -1.17
C SER A 45 10.54 -29.66 -1.41
N ILE A 46 10.87 -30.48 -0.41
CA ILE A 46 10.58 -31.92 -0.36
C ILE A 46 9.44 -32.27 0.58
N LEU A 47 8.81 -31.24 1.17
CA LEU A 47 7.71 -31.37 2.11
C LEU A 47 6.41 -31.77 1.38
N SER A 48 5.45 -32.30 2.12
CA SER A 48 4.11 -32.49 1.62
C SER A 48 3.45 -31.14 1.31
N LEU A 49 2.47 -31.14 0.43
CA LEU A 49 1.74 -29.91 0.09
C LEU A 49 1.14 -29.24 1.35
N ALA A 50 0.58 -30.01 2.26
CA ALA A 50 -0.03 -29.48 3.48
C ALA A 50 1.00 -28.78 4.40
N GLU A 51 2.17 -29.36 4.56
CA GLU A 51 3.26 -28.78 5.35
C GLU A 51 3.79 -27.49 4.69
N GLU A 52 3.99 -27.50 3.38
CA GLU A 52 4.46 -26.32 2.65
C GLU A 52 3.41 -25.18 2.70
N VAL A 53 2.10 -25.49 2.55
CA VAL A 53 1.02 -24.50 2.69
C VAL A 53 1.06 -23.88 4.07
N ALA A 54 1.20 -24.66 5.14
CA ALA A 54 1.25 -24.13 6.51
C ALA A 54 2.44 -23.16 6.70
N ILE A 55 3.60 -23.47 6.13
CA ILE A 55 4.79 -22.60 6.17
C ILE A 55 4.54 -21.30 5.43
N GLN A 56 3.99 -21.36 4.22
CA GLN A 56 3.73 -20.15 3.42
C GLN A 56 2.63 -19.30 4.04
N GLN A 57 1.60 -19.91 4.62
CA GLN A 57 0.53 -19.19 5.32
C GLN A 57 1.07 -18.44 6.54
N ASP A 58 1.87 -19.08 7.39
CA ASP A 58 2.52 -18.43 8.53
C ASP A 58 3.39 -17.22 8.08
N LYS A 59 4.14 -17.40 6.99
CA LYS A 59 4.98 -16.34 6.42
C LYS A 59 4.16 -15.15 5.97
N PHE A 60 3.08 -15.34 5.18
CA PHE A 60 2.23 -14.25 4.71
C PHE A 60 1.44 -13.60 5.84
N THR A 61 0.98 -14.35 6.83
CA THR A 61 0.31 -13.81 8.01
C THR A 61 1.25 -12.87 8.79
N LYS A 62 2.46 -13.31 9.09
CA LYS A 62 3.47 -12.48 9.74
C LYS A 62 3.84 -11.24 8.92
N GLN A 63 3.89 -11.37 7.59
CA GLN A 63 4.10 -10.23 6.69
C GLN A 63 2.96 -9.23 6.79
N PHE A 64 1.71 -9.67 6.74
CA PHE A 64 0.51 -8.84 6.89
C PHE A 64 0.48 -8.09 8.23
N GLU A 65 0.81 -8.77 9.33
CA GLU A 65 0.86 -8.16 10.66
C GLU A 65 1.93 -7.07 10.78
N ARG A 66 3.10 -7.28 10.17
CA ARG A 66 4.21 -6.31 10.20
C ARG A 66 3.96 -5.03 9.41
N LEU A 67 3.05 -5.04 8.45
CA LEU A 67 2.76 -3.90 7.59
C LEU A 67 1.94 -2.78 8.28
N GLY A 68 1.66 -2.91 9.57
CA GLY A 68 0.93 -1.91 10.34
C GLY A 68 -0.56 -1.84 9.99
N GLU A 69 -1.22 -0.77 10.41
CA GLU A 69 -2.63 -0.56 10.15
C GLU A 69 -2.86 0.09 8.77
N LEU A 70 -4.00 -0.22 8.13
CA LEU A 70 -4.43 0.43 6.91
C LEU A 70 -4.99 1.82 7.25
N ALA A 71 -4.44 2.86 6.64
CA ALA A 71 -4.94 4.22 6.74
C ALA A 71 -5.60 4.68 5.45
N PHE A 72 -6.80 5.26 5.53
CA PHE A 72 -7.50 5.86 4.39
C PHE A 72 -7.23 7.37 4.26
N SER A 73 -6.87 8.01 5.35
CA SER A 73 -6.59 9.45 5.42
C SER A 73 -5.32 9.64 6.21
N PHE A 74 -4.45 10.53 5.75
CA PHE A 74 -3.20 10.87 6.43
C PHE A 74 -2.74 12.26 6.01
N ASP A 75 -2.08 12.94 6.93
CA ASP A 75 -1.60 14.31 6.71
C ASP A 75 -0.24 14.34 6.04
N SER A 76 0.60 13.34 6.31
CA SER A 76 1.93 13.21 5.71
C SER A 76 2.30 11.75 5.52
N GLY A 77 3.14 11.48 4.54
CA GLY A 77 3.55 10.12 4.25
C GLY A 77 4.94 10.04 3.60
N THR A 78 5.49 8.84 3.56
CA THR A 78 6.72 8.54 2.82
C THR A 78 6.44 7.49 1.75
N ALA A 79 7.20 7.50 0.67
CA ALA A 79 7.05 6.51 -0.38
C ALA A 79 7.13 5.05 0.13
N PRO A 80 8.04 4.68 1.07
CA PRO A 80 8.02 3.36 1.70
C PRO A 80 6.71 3.03 2.42
N ALA A 81 6.09 3.98 3.12
CA ALA A 81 4.83 3.77 3.82
C ALA A 81 3.67 3.50 2.83
N VAL A 82 3.61 4.23 1.72
CA VAL A 82 2.63 3.98 0.66
C VAL A 82 2.81 2.58 0.05
N LYS A 83 4.06 2.16 -0.16
CA LYS A 83 4.38 0.81 -0.65
C LYS A 83 3.95 -0.28 0.33
N GLN A 84 4.14 -0.07 1.63
CA GLN A 84 3.67 -0.99 2.66
C GLN A 84 2.14 -1.10 2.68
N MET A 85 1.43 0.00 2.53
CA MET A 85 -0.03 -0.01 2.42
C MET A 85 -0.50 -0.76 1.18
N ARG A 86 0.15 -0.56 0.03
CA ARG A 86 -0.13 -1.33 -1.18
C ARG A 86 0.05 -2.83 -0.94
N GLU A 87 1.17 -3.24 -0.36
CA GLU A 87 1.47 -4.64 -0.07
C GLU A 87 0.40 -5.26 0.85
N LYS A 88 -0.03 -4.53 1.88
CA LYS A 88 -1.11 -4.95 2.77
C LYS A 88 -2.42 -5.16 2.05
N LEU A 89 -2.77 -4.29 1.10
CA LEU A 89 -3.97 -4.41 0.27
C LEU A 89 -3.88 -5.60 -0.69
N LEU A 90 -2.72 -5.87 -1.26
CA LEU A 90 -2.49 -7.06 -2.10
C LEU A 90 -2.67 -8.35 -1.30
N LEU A 91 -2.14 -8.43 -0.08
CA LEU A 91 -2.34 -9.57 0.81
C LEU A 91 -3.81 -9.81 1.16
N ALA A 92 -4.63 -8.76 1.19
CA ALA A 92 -6.06 -8.85 1.46
C ALA A 92 -6.92 -8.94 0.20
N SER A 93 -6.33 -8.97 -0.99
CA SER A 93 -7.08 -8.86 -2.26
C SER A 93 -8.06 -7.68 -2.29
N ALA A 94 -7.68 -6.57 -1.68
CA ALA A 94 -8.49 -5.36 -1.64
C ALA A 94 -8.17 -4.50 -2.87
N GLY A 95 -8.70 -4.80 -3.99
CA GLY A 95 -8.41 -4.36 -5.37
C GLY A 95 -8.07 -2.88 -5.64
N SER A 96 -8.24 -1.94 -4.70
CA SER A 96 -7.93 -0.51 -4.90
C SER A 96 -7.60 0.21 -3.59
N MET A 97 -6.91 1.34 -3.72
CA MET A 97 -6.62 2.26 -2.62
C MET A 97 -7.36 3.58 -2.81
N ASN A 98 -7.78 4.19 -1.70
CA ASN A 98 -8.31 5.54 -1.68
C ASN A 98 -7.55 6.34 -0.64
N PHE A 99 -6.91 7.42 -1.05
CA PHE A 99 -6.17 8.31 -0.17
C PHE A 99 -6.82 9.69 -0.12
N GLU A 100 -6.85 10.22 1.06
CA GLU A 100 -7.24 11.60 1.32
C GLU A 100 -6.07 12.27 2.06
N ILE A 101 -5.52 13.32 1.47
CA ILE A 101 -4.41 14.07 2.03
C ILE A 101 -4.89 15.48 2.32
N ASP A 102 -4.88 15.86 3.59
CA ASP A 102 -5.18 17.21 4.01
C ASP A 102 -3.91 18.06 4.01
N GLU A 103 -4.01 19.29 3.51
CA GLU A 103 -2.94 20.30 3.45
C GLU A 103 -1.64 19.83 2.76
N ILE A 104 -1.73 19.58 1.46
CA ILE A 104 -0.59 19.11 0.63
C ILE A 104 0.63 20.06 0.69
N GLY A 105 0.41 21.37 0.76
CA GLY A 105 1.48 22.37 0.72
C GLY A 105 2.43 22.33 1.91
N SER A 106 1.94 22.00 3.11
CA SER A 106 2.79 21.91 4.32
C SER A 106 3.34 20.53 4.58
N ASN A 107 2.62 19.49 4.15
CA ASN A 107 2.92 18.11 4.55
C ASN A 107 3.62 17.28 3.47
N MET A 108 3.48 17.68 2.20
CA MET A 108 4.04 16.97 1.05
C MET A 108 5.04 17.81 0.25
N GLY A 109 5.13 19.11 0.56
CA GLY A 109 6.10 20.01 -0.08
C GLY A 109 7.53 19.51 0.11
N GLY A 110 8.24 19.30 -0.99
CA GLY A 110 9.59 18.74 -0.98
C GLY A 110 9.66 17.21 -0.99
N ASN A 111 8.55 16.49 -1.05
CA ASN A 111 8.55 15.03 -1.13
C ASN A 111 8.07 14.51 -2.49
N VAL A 112 8.80 14.87 -3.54
CA VAL A 112 8.52 14.48 -4.94
C VAL A 112 8.44 12.96 -5.11
N GLU A 113 9.20 12.19 -4.31
CA GLU A 113 9.17 10.72 -4.39
C GLU A 113 7.79 10.16 -4.02
N VAL A 114 7.11 10.76 -3.05
CA VAL A 114 5.74 10.36 -2.67
C VAL A 114 4.75 10.70 -3.77
N LEU A 115 4.83 11.91 -4.31
CA LEU A 115 3.96 12.34 -5.42
C LEU A 115 4.13 11.44 -6.65
N ASN A 116 5.36 11.14 -7.03
CA ASN A 116 5.64 10.20 -8.12
C ASN A 116 5.11 8.79 -7.84
N THR A 117 5.17 8.33 -6.58
CA THR A 117 4.59 7.05 -6.20
C THR A 117 3.07 7.04 -6.38
N PHE A 118 2.39 8.15 -6.09
CA PHE A 118 0.95 8.27 -6.33
C PHE A 118 0.60 8.29 -7.81
N LEU A 119 1.40 8.96 -8.66
CA LEU A 119 1.19 8.93 -10.11
C LEU A 119 1.30 7.51 -10.66
N GLU A 120 2.32 6.75 -10.24
CA GLU A 120 2.48 5.35 -10.65
C GLU A 120 1.29 4.48 -10.23
N LEU A 121 0.73 4.72 -9.04
CA LEU A 121 -0.44 4.00 -8.52
C LEU A 121 -1.74 4.43 -9.20
N TYR A 122 -1.88 5.70 -9.56
CA TYR A 122 -3.08 6.22 -10.21
C TYR A 122 -3.31 5.59 -11.58
N ASP A 123 -2.26 5.44 -12.37
CA ASP A 123 -2.36 4.91 -13.74
C ASP A 123 -2.67 3.40 -13.73
N ILE A 124 -1.70 2.58 -13.39
CA ILE A 124 -1.79 1.12 -13.50
C ILE A 124 -1.87 0.39 -12.17
N GLY A 125 -1.80 1.10 -11.07
CA GLY A 125 -1.81 0.52 -9.72
C GLY A 125 -0.54 -0.27 -9.38
N ASN A 126 0.55 -0.02 -10.10
CA ASN A 126 1.83 -0.65 -9.87
C ASN A 126 2.89 0.40 -9.54
N ILE A 127 3.84 0.04 -8.70
CA ILE A 127 4.98 0.88 -8.35
C ILE A 127 6.23 0.28 -8.99
N LYS A 128 7.01 1.10 -9.68
CA LYS A 128 8.30 0.69 -10.23
C LYS A 128 9.25 0.29 -9.12
N GLN A 129 9.88 -0.86 -9.27
CA GLN A 129 10.84 -1.35 -8.29
C GLN A 129 12.12 -0.52 -8.32
N LYS A 130 12.50 0.03 -7.17
CA LYS A 130 13.81 0.63 -6.99
C LYS A 130 14.81 -0.47 -6.65
N LEU A 131 15.89 -0.59 -7.42
CA LEU A 131 16.95 -1.55 -7.11
C LEU A 131 17.68 -1.07 -5.84
N ILE A 132 17.52 -1.81 -4.75
CA ILE A 132 18.16 -1.52 -3.46
C ILE A 132 19.14 -2.65 -3.15
N LYS A 133 20.33 -2.29 -2.68
CA LYS A 133 21.31 -3.28 -2.21
C LYS A 133 20.74 -4.03 -1.00
N ASN A 134 20.73 -5.36 -1.07
CA ASN A 134 20.36 -6.19 0.07
C ASN A 134 21.36 -5.98 1.22
N THR A 135 20.86 -5.61 2.38
CA THR A 135 21.61 -5.59 3.64
C THR A 135 21.04 -6.66 4.56
N THR A 136 21.82 -7.10 5.55
CA THR A 136 21.41 -8.11 6.54
C THR A 136 20.12 -7.76 7.28
N ASP A 137 19.81 -6.47 7.39
CA ASP A 137 18.64 -5.96 8.11
C ASP A 137 17.43 -5.69 7.19
N ASN A 138 17.64 -5.68 5.87
CA ASN A 138 16.60 -5.49 4.86
C ASN A 138 16.52 -6.73 3.97
N ILE A 139 15.92 -7.79 4.49
CA ILE A 139 15.49 -8.91 3.64
C ILE A 139 14.33 -8.37 2.79
N ARG A 140 14.56 -8.32 1.49
CA ARG A 140 13.55 -7.92 0.51
C ARG A 140 12.34 -8.84 0.69
N SER A 141 11.21 -8.30 1.09
CA SER A 141 9.96 -9.03 1.04
C SER A 141 9.71 -9.40 -0.42
N GLU A 142 9.27 -10.61 -0.67
CA GLU A 142 8.91 -11.06 -2.00
C GLU A 142 7.74 -10.18 -2.46
N GLU A 143 7.93 -9.47 -3.57
CA GLU A 143 6.90 -8.57 -4.07
C GLU A 143 5.72 -9.36 -4.59
N LEU A 144 4.56 -9.10 -4.02
CA LEU A 144 3.33 -9.75 -4.44
C LEU A 144 2.91 -9.21 -5.83
N PRO A 145 2.59 -10.09 -6.76
CA PRO A 145 2.04 -9.67 -8.04
C PRO A 145 0.65 -9.08 -7.82
N GLY A 146 0.31 -8.07 -8.60
CA GLY A 146 -1.01 -7.48 -8.58
C GLY A 146 -1.00 -5.98 -8.80
N SER A 147 -2.20 -5.45 -9.06
CA SER A 147 -2.45 -4.04 -9.29
C SER A 147 -3.35 -3.50 -8.19
N THR A 148 -3.04 -2.32 -7.69
CA THR A 148 -3.84 -1.58 -6.70
C THR A 148 -4.07 -0.16 -7.19
N PRO A 149 -4.96 0.05 -8.19
CA PRO A 149 -5.28 1.40 -8.67
C PRO A 149 -5.66 2.29 -7.51
N THR A 150 -5.17 3.53 -7.54
CA THR A 150 -5.31 4.43 -6.41
C THR A 150 -6.11 5.67 -6.80
N ASN A 151 -7.18 5.96 -6.07
CA ASN A 151 -7.82 7.27 -6.10
C ASN A 151 -7.15 8.17 -5.06
N LEU A 152 -6.89 9.40 -5.46
CA LEU A 152 -6.23 10.38 -4.60
C LEU A 152 -7.06 11.66 -4.56
N MET A 153 -7.39 12.10 -3.36
CA MET A 153 -8.00 13.40 -3.10
C MET A 153 -7.03 14.22 -2.26
N MET A 154 -6.63 15.37 -2.78
CA MET A 154 -5.66 16.25 -2.13
C MET A 154 -6.30 17.62 -1.90
N PHE A 155 -6.16 18.12 -0.70
CA PHE A 155 -6.57 19.48 -0.32
C PHE A 155 -5.34 20.32 -0.06
N GLY A 156 -5.40 21.59 -0.37
CA GLY A 156 -4.30 22.50 -0.12
C GLY A 156 -4.69 23.96 -0.20
N THR A 157 -3.94 24.81 0.49
CA THR A 157 -4.13 26.25 0.46
C THR A 157 -3.37 26.82 -0.73
N PRO A 158 -4.02 27.52 -1.67
CA PRO A 158 -3.37 28.05 -2.88
C PRO A 158 -2.12 28.88 -2.60
N THR A 159 -2.14 29.69 -1.57
CA THR A 159 -0.98 30.52 -1.17
C THR A 159 0.25 29.69 -0.82
N LYS A 160 0.09 28.54 -0.19
CA LYS A 160 1.21 27.66 0.14
C LYS A 160 1.74 26.84 -1.05
N LEU A 161 0.92 26.67 -2.07
CA LEU A 161 1.30 25.93 -3.28
C LEU A 161 1.87 26.85 -4.37
N LEU A 162 1.59 28.16 -4.31
CA LEU A 162 1.87 29.15 -5.36
C LEU A 162 2.69 30.35 -4.85
N ASP A 163 3.42 30.20 -3.76
CA ASP A 163 4.11 31.30 -3.06
C ASP A 163 5.51 31.62 -3.61
N GLY A 164 5.89 31.03 -4.75
CA GLY A 164 7.18 31.25 -5.41
C GLY A 164 8.36 30.45 -4.83
N ASP A 165 8.09 29.60 -3.86
CA ASP A 165 9.08 28.74 -3.24
C ASP A 165 9.34 27.45 -4.04
N LYS A 166 10.33 26.69 -3.60
CA LYS A 166 10.69 25.36 -4.16
C LYS A 166 9.48 24.41 -4.27
N VAL A 167 8.51 24.52 -3.37
CA VAL A 167 7.26 23.74 -3.39
C VAL A 167 6.42 24.06 -4.63
N GLU A 168 6.37 25.32 -5.07
CA GLU A 168 5.65 25.71 -6.29
C GLU A 168 6.28 25.08 -7.52
N GLU A 169 7.62 25.09 -7.64
CA GLU A 169 8.32 24.48 -8.77
C GLU A 169 8.08 22.97 -8.82
N GLU A 170 8.18 22.29 -7.68
CA GLU A 170 7.93 20.86 -7.56
C GLU A 170 6.47 20.49 -7.87
N PHE A 171 5.51 21.31 -7.42
CA PHE A 171 4.09 21.10 -7.68
C PHE A 171 3.72 21.38 -9.15
N LYS A 172 4.30 22.39 -9.77
CA LYS A 172 4.15 22.64 -11.22
C LYS A 172 4.68 21.46 -12.03
N LEU A 173 5.87 20.98 -11.70
CA LEU A 173 6.46 19.81 -12.36
C LEU A 173 5.56 18.56 -12.21
N PHE A 174 4.96 18.39 -11.05
CA PHE A 174 4.00 17.29 -10.81
C PHE A 174 2.74 17.43 -11.69
N LEU A 175 2.21 18.64 -11.89
CA LEU A 175 1.02 18.86 -12.73
C LEU A 175 1.30 18.73 -14.23
N GLU A 176 2.54 18.86 -14.66
CA GLU A 176 2.97 18.74 -16.07
C GLU A 176 3.28 17.28 -16.47
N THR A 177 3.33 16.36 -15.52
CA THR A 177 3.61 14.94 -15.75
C THR A 177 2.36 14.13 -16.01
#